data_bf3d243391a3a31a830c13d2eb241938
#
_entry.id   bf3d243391a3a31a830c13d2eb241938
#
_cell.length_a   1.000
_cell.length_b   1.000
_cell.length_c   1.000
_cell.angle_alpha   90.00
_cell.angle_beta   90.00
_cell.angle_gamma   90.00
#
_symmetry.space_group_name_H-M   'P 1'
#
loop_
_entity.id
_entity.type
_entity.pdbx_description
1 polymer ?
#
loop_
_entity_poly.entity_id
_entity_poly.type
_entity_poly.pdbx_seq_one_letter_code
_entity_poly.pdbx_strand_id
1 'polypeptide(L)'
;MNSDSVKKSVVIDTDLEKLWSKISRITKMDWLEGQKSTKFLGEKKSGVGAKRLISFEDGSEVEEHIVGWKPKEYFSYIAVSGLPLDAYHATISIEKNKMKTVKITWESYFASKSTKNEFEEFIVFLSKFYAQSLKNLKNEF
;
A
#
# COMPACT_ATOMS: atom_id res chain seq x y z
N MET A 1 -23.05 0.88 8.77
CA MET A 1 -21.73 0.91 8.12
C MET A 1 -20.82 -0.17 8.69
N ASN A 2 -20.15 -0.91 7.83
CA ASN A 2 -19.15 -1.89 8.24
C ASN A 2 -17.77 -1.25 8.27
N SER A 3 -16.94 -1.61 9.25
CA SER A 3 -15.55 -1.18 9.31
C SER A 3 -14.65 -2.32 9.74
N ASP A 4 -13.41 -2.33 9.28
CA ASP A 4 -12.44 -3.36 9.62
C ASP A 4 -11.03 -2.88 9.27
N SER A 5 -10.04 -3.73 9.54
CA SER A 5 -8.65 -3.48 9.22
C SER A 5 -8.00 -4.73 8.63
N VAL A 6 -6.95 -4.52 7.83
CA VAL A 6 -6.11 -5.60 7.31
C VAL A 6 -4.67 -5.24 7.60
N LYS A 7 -3.90 -6.20 8.09
CA LYS A 7 -2.48 -6.03 8.41
C LYS A 7 -1.70 -7.24 7.93
N LYS A 8 -0.66 -6.99 7.15
CA LYS A 8 0.28 -8.02 6.68
C LYS A 8 1.70 -7.51 6.84
N SER A 9 2.62 -8.42 7.10
CA SER A 9 4.02 -8.07 7.21
C SER A 9 4.91 -9.20 6.68
N VAL A 10 6.12 -8.83 6.25
CA VAL A 10 7.18 -9.78 5.89
C VAL A 10 8.50 -9.25 6.39
N VAL A 11 9.48 -10.13 6.55
CA VAL A 11 10.85 -9.78 6.88
C VAL A 11 11.68 -9.92 5.61
N ILE A 12 12.43 -8.87 5.28
CA ILE A 12 13.21 -8.80 4.05
C ILE A 12 14.70 -8.69 4.41
N ASP A 13 15.52 -9.39 3.65
CA ASP A 13 16.97 -9.41 3.82
C ASP A 13 17.58 -8.17 3.15
N THR A 14 17.52 -7.05 3.86
CA THR A 14 17.96 -5.74 3.37
C THR A 14 18.16 -4.80 4.56
N ASP A 15 18.52 -3.54 4.29
CA ASP A 15 18.61 -2.48 5.29
C ASP A 15 17.53 -1.40 5.08
N LEU A 16 17.36 -0.51 6.06
CA LEU A 16 16.34 0.53 6.02
C LEU A 16 16.50 1.48 4.83
N GLU A 17 17.74 1.84 4.49
CA GLU A 17 17.98 2.78 3.39
C GLU A 17 17.58 2.20 2.05
N LYS A 18 17.99 0.95 1.79
CA LYS A 18 17.66 0.28 0.52
C LYS A 18 16.17 0.05 0.37
N LEU A 19 15.53 -0.41 1.45
CA LEU A 19 14.09 -0.66 1.40
C LEU A 19 13.31 0.64 1.26
N TRP A 20 13.68 1.67 2.02
CA TRP A 20 13.04 2.98 1.87
C TRP A 20 13.21 3.55 0.46
N SER A 21 14.41 3.43 -0.10
CA SER A 21 14.67 3.87 -1.47
C SER A 21 13.75 3.17 -2.47
N LYS A 22 13.43 1.91 -2.25
CA LYS A 22 12.52 1.15 -3.11
C LYS A 22 11.08 1.60 -2.94
N ILE A 23 10.56 1.59 -1.71
CA ILE A 23 9.13 1.83 -1.46
C ILE A 23 8.73 3.31 -1.55
N SER A 24 9.67 4.23 -1.32
CA SER A 24 9.38 5.66 -1.39
C SER A 24 9.22 6.19 -2.82
N ARG A 25 9.56 5.38 -3.81
CA ARG A 25 9.27 5.68 -5.21
C ARG A 25 7.84 5.27 -5.51
N ILE A 26 6.91 6.08 -5.08
CA ILE A 26 5.48 5.75 -4.98
C ILE A 26 4.75 5.56 -6.31
N THR A 27 5.42 5.77 -7.44
CA THR A 27 4.87 5.44 -8.77
C THR A 27 5.64 4.29 -9.43
N LYS A 28 6.67 3.76 -8.78
CA LYS A 28 7.46 2.62 -9.29
C LYS A 28 7.20 1.40 -8.44
N MET A 29 5.97 0.91 -8.51
CA MET A 29 5.50 -0.20 -7.70
C MET A 29 5.33 -1.47 -8.55
N ASP A 30 6.43 -1.90 -9.18
CA ASP A 30 6.45 -3.15 -9.94
C ASP A 30 6.15 -4.38 -9.08
N TRP A 31 6.29 -4.24 -7.77
CA TRP A 31 5.97 -5.28 -6.79
C TRP A 31 4.47 -5.35 -6.43
N LEU A 32 3.68 -4.34 -6.78
CA LEU A 32 2.26 -4.29 -6.46
C LEU A 32 1.49 -5.28 -7.34
N GLU A 33 0.76 -6.20 -6.73
CA GLU A 33 0.06 -7.26 -7.43
C GLU A 33 -0.98 -6.74 -8.41
N GLY A 34 -0.92 -7.22 -9.66
CA GLY A 34 -1.90 -6.83 -10.69
C GLY A 34 -1.76 -5.42 -11.23
N GLN A 35 -0.76 -4.68 -10.81
CA GLN A 35 -0.54 -3.30 -11.26
C GLN A 35 -0.07 -3.30 -12.72
N LYS A 36 -0.73 -2.48 -13.52
CA LYS A 36 -0.36 -2.24 -14.92
C LYS A 36 0.57 -1.04 -15.03
N SER A 37 0.18 0.09 -14.42
CA SER A 37 0.96 1.31 -14.42
C SER A 37 0.54 2.20 -13.25
N THR A 38 1.45 3.08 -12.83
CA THR A 38 1.17 4.09 -11.81
C THR A 38 1.80 5.40 -12.26
N LYS A 39 1.06 6.50 -12.12
CA LYS A 39 1.55 7.82 -12.49
C LYS A 39 1.25 8.85 -11.41
N PHE A 40 2.04 9.90 -11.37
CA PHE A 40 1.75 11.05 -10.52
C PHE A 40 0.56 11.83 -11.05
N LEU A 41 -0.25 12.37 -10.13
CA LEU A 41 -1.25 13.38 -10.41
C LEU A 41 -0.73 14.68 -9.78
N GLY A 42 -0.35 15.65 -10.62
CA GLY A 42 0.24 16.89 -10.15
C GLY A 42 1.77 16.84 -10.13
N GLU A 43 2.39 17.87 -9.59
CA GLU A 43 3.83 18.06 -9.67
C GLU A 43 4.60 17.49 -8.48
N LYS A 44 3.95 17.31 -7.32
CA LYS A 44 4.60 16.82 -6.12
C LYS A 44 4.86 15.32 -6.23
N LYS A 45 6.11 14.90 -6.04
CA LYS A 45 6.54 13.52 -6.28
C LYS A 45 6.94 12.76 -5.01
N SER A 46 6.90 13.42 -3.86
CA SER A 46 7.21 12.77 -2.57
C SER A 46 6.61 13.57 -1.43
N GLY A 47 6.45 12.93 -0.28
CA GLY A 47 5.95 13.58 0.91
C GLY A 47 4.44 13.80 0.91
N VAL A 48 3.96 14.41 1.98
CA VAL A 48 2.54 14.71 2.15
C VAL A 48 2.04 15.60 1.02
N GLY A 49 0.91 15.24 0.43
CA GLY A 49 0.32 15.96 -0.70
C GLY A 49 0.66 15.40 -2.07
N ALA A 50 1.62 14.47 -2.17
CA ALA A 50 1.86 13.75 -3.42
C ALA A 50 0.64 12.88 -3.73
N LYS A 51 0.27 12.80 -5.00
CA LYS A 51 -0.93 12.07 -5.47
C LYS A 51 -0.53 11.13 -6.59
N ARG A 52 -1.15 9.96 -6.62
CA ARG A 52 -0.89 8.97 -7.67
C ARG A 52 -2.17 8.31 -8.16
N LEU A 53 -2.16 7.87 -9.41
CA LEU A 53 -3.21 7.05 -9.99
C LEU A 53 -2.60 5.70 -10.34
N ILE A 54 -3.15 4.64 -9.75
CA ILE A 54 -2.73 3.26 -10.00
C ILE A 54 -3.73 2.64 -10.96
N SER A 55 -3.26 2.12 -12.09
CA SER A 55 -4.07 1.38 -13.05
C SER A 55 -3.73 -0.10 -12.93
N PHE A 56 -4.75 -0.94 -12.82
CA PHE A 56 -4.59 -2.38 -12.68
C PHE A 56 -4.92 -3.11 -13.98
N GLU A 57 -4.43 -4.35 -14.11
CA GLU A 57 -4.64 -5.18 -15.31
C GLU A 57 -6.11 -5.47 -15.58
N ASP A 58 -6.96 -5.47 -14.54
CA ASP A 58 -8.40 -5.67 -14.68
C ASP A 58 -9.14 -4.42 -15.18
N GLY A 59 -8.43 -3.33 -15.45
CA GLY A 59 -9.01 -2.07 -15.91
C GLY A 59 -9.42 -1.11 -14.81
N SER A 60 -9.35 -1.52 -13.55
CA SER A 60 -9.66 -0.61 -12.43
C SER A 60 -8.56 0.41 -12.21
N GLU A 61 -8.93 1.56 -11.66
CA GLU A 61 -8.00 2.64 -11.33
C GLU A 61 -8.29 3.14 -9.91
N VAL A 62 -7.23 3.38 -9.14
CA VAL A 62 -7.34 3.87 -7.76
C VAL A 62 -6.51 5.15 -7.64
N GLU A 63 -7.15 6.22 -7.20
CA GLU A 63 -6.47 7.47 -6.91
C GLU A 63 -6.13 7.51 -5.42
N GLU A 64 -4.85 7.80 -5.10
CA GLU A 64 -4.36 7.83 -3.73
C GLU A 64 -3.58 9.10 -3.44
N HIS A 65 -3.77 9.64 -2.24
CA HIS A 65 -3.08 10.84 -1.77
C HIS A 65 -2.23 10.50 -0.54
N ILE A 66 -0.97 10.91 -0.56
CA ILE A 66 -0.07 10.73 0.58
C ILE A 66 -0.47 11.71 1.69
N VAL A 67 -0.71 11.21 2.90
CA VAL A 67 -1.12 12.00 4.04
C VAL A 67 -0.17 11.91 5.23
N GLY A 68 0.82 11.01 5.19
CA GLY A 68 1.88 10.89 6.20
C GLY A 68 3.17 10.48 5.53
N TRP A 69 4.29 11.00 6.02
CA TRP A 69 5.59 10.72 5.40
C TRP A 69 6.70 10.95 6.40
N LYS A 70 7.41 9.89 6.74
CA LYS A 70 8.59 9.97 7.59
C LYS A 70 9.67 9.05 7.01
N PRO A 71 10.72 9.63 6.38
CA PRO A 71 11.76 8.84 5.72
C PRO A 71 12.34 7.74 6.60
N LYS A 72 12.49 6.55 6.02
CA LYS A 72 13.02 5.33 6.67
C LYS A 72 12.13 4.77 7.78
N GLU A 73 10.92 5.30 7.95
CA GLU A 73 9.99 4.79 8.95
C GLU A 73 8.63 4.42 8.35
N TYR A 74 7.98 5.34 7.63
CA TYR A 74 6.67 5.03 7.05
C TYR A 74 6.24 6.08 6.02
N PHE A 75 5.26 5.70 5.21
CA PHE A 75 4.35 6.65 4.57
C PHE A 75 2.92 6.12 4.70
N SER A 76 1.95 7.05 4.73
CA SER A 76 0.55 6.71 4.78
C SER A 76 -0.22 7.44 3.71
N TYR A 77 -1.34 6.85 3.30
CA TYR A 77 -2.13 7.39 2.20
C TYR A 77 -3.62 7.06 2.38
N ILE A 78 -4.44 7.84 1.69
CA ILE A 78 -5.88 7.59 1.58
C ILE A 78 -6.20 7.27 0.11
N ALA A 79 -7.21 6.44 -0.10
CA ALA A 79 -7.79 6.24 -1.42
C ALA A 79 -8.99 7.18 -1.54
N VAL A 80 -8.97 8.06 -2.54
CA VAL A 80 -10.05 9.02 -2.75
C VAL A 80 -11.04 8.55 -3.80
N SER A 81 -10.67 7.56 -4.61
CA SER A 81 -11.59 6.93 -5.58
C SER A 81 -11.06 5.57 -6.01
N GLY A 82 -11.94 4.74 -6.55
CA GLY A 82 -11.59 3.49 -7.20
C GLY A 82 -11.77 2.23 -6.35
N LEU A 83 -12.01 2.36 -5.04
CA LEU A 83 -12.30 1.22 -4.18
C LEU A 83 -13.79 1.23 -3.79
N PRO A 84 -14.38 0.04 -3.54
CA PRO A 84 -15.77 -0.05 -3.11
C PRO A 84 -15.93 0.29 -1.62
N LEU A 85 -15.38 1.42 -1.21
CA LEU A 85 -15.29 1.85 0.18
C LEU A 85 -15.67 3.32 0.31
N ASP A 86 -16.21 3.69 1.47
CA ASP A 86 -16.49 5.08 1.83
C ASP A 86 -15.27 5.75 2.48
N ALA A 87 -14.39 4.96 3.09
CA ALA A 87 -13.16 5.45 3.69
C ALA A 87 -12.07 4.36 3.58
N TYR A 88 -10.84 4.79 3.34
CA TYR A 88 -9.67 3.90 3.29
C TYR A 88 -8.43 4.69 3.64
N HIS A 89 -7.71 4.23 4.66
CA HIS A 89 -6.42 4.78 5.08
C HIS A 89 -5.44 3.64 5.27
N ALA A 90 -4.28 3.74 4.67
CA ALA A 90 -3.25 2.70 4.77
C ALA A 90 -1.90 3.28 5.16
N THR A 91 -1.10 2.46 5.83
CA THR A 91 0.27 2.81 6.20
C THR A 91 1.19 1.67 5.81
N ILE A 92 2.30 2.01 5.17
CA ILE A 92 3.40 1.07 4.96
C ILE A 92 4.54 1.57 5.84
N SER A 93 4.94 0.73 6.80
CA SER A 93 6.00 1.06 7.77
C SER A 93 7.12 0.04 7.72
N ILE A 94 8.33 0.49 8.02
CA ILE A 94 9.50 -0.38 8.06
C ILE A 94 10.25 -0.17 9.37
N GLU A 95 10.83 -1.25 9.89
CA GLU A 95 11.64 -1.21 11.10
C GLU A 95 12.76 -2.24 11.05
N LYS A 96 13.87 -1.92 11.69
CA LYS A 96 14.97 -2.88 11.82
C LYS A 96 14.49 -4.13 12.52
N ASN A 97 14.91 -5.28 11.99
CA ASN A 97 14.68 -6.57 12.61
C ASN A 97 16.04 -7.21 12.93
N LYS A 98 16.03 -8.44 13.43
CA LYS A 98 17.26 -9.16 13.76
C LYS A 98 18.06 -9.53 12.52
N MET A 99 19.38 -9.76 12.68
CA MET A 99 20.26 -10.35 11.64
C MET A 99 20.34 -9.52 10.36
N LYS A 100 20.37 -8.19 10.48
CA LYS A 100 20.46 -7.28 9.33
C LYS A 100 19.28 -7.41 8.36
N THR A 101 18.10 -7.66 8.92
CA THR A 101 16.85 -7.71 8.17
C THR A 101 15.97 -6.52 8.54
N VAL A 102 14.94 -6.27 7.74
CA VAL A 102 13.94 -5.23 7.96
C VAL A 102 12.56 -5.85 7.88
N LYS A 103 11.71 -5.50 8.84
CA LYS A 103 10.31 -5.90 8.81
C LYS A 103 9.51 -4.77 8.15
N ILE A 104 8.76 -5.11 7.11
CA ILE A 104 7.82 -4.20 6.47
C ILE A 104 6.40 -4.63 6.81
N THR A 105 5.57 -3.66 7.20
CA THR A 105 4.17 -3.88 7.56
C THR A 105 3.28 -2.98 6.72
N TRP A 106 2.24 -3.57 6.16
CA TRP A 106 1.21 -2.86 5.42
C TRP A 106 -0.11 -3.02 6.16
N GLU A 107 -0.64 -1.92 6.66
CA GLU A 107 -1.85 -1.93 7.48
C GLU A 107 -2.83 -0.90 6.95
N SER A 108 -4.11 -1.26 6.91
CA SER A 108 -5.15 -0.34 6.51
C SER A 108 -6.35 -0.44 7.43
N TYR A 109 -7.06 0.68 7.52
CA TYR A 109 -8.36 0.79 8.17
C TYR A 109 -9.35 1.33 7.14
N PHE A 110 -10.53 0.72 7.08
CA PHE A 110 -11.51 1.10 6.04
C PHE A 110 -12.94 0.86 6.51
N ALA A 111 -13.87 1.54 5.84
CA ALA A 111 -15.29 1.46 6.15
C ALA A 111 -16.12 1.53 4.87
N SER A 112 -17.26 0.88 4.87
CA SER A 112 -18.15 0.84 3.71
C SER A 112 -19.62 0.69 4.11
N LYS A 113 -20.49 1.27 3.31
CA LYS A 113 -21.95 1.09 3.39
C LYS A 113 -22.44 -0.12 2.60
N SER A 114 -21.52 -0.87 1.98
CA SER A 114 -21.87 -2.07 1.23
C SER A 114 -22.49 -3.14 2.13
N THR A 115 -23.04 -4.19 1.52
CA THR A 115 -23.58 -5.32 2.27
C THR A 115 -22.48 -6.03 3.04
N LYS A 116 -22.86 -6.75 4.10
CA LYS A 116 -21.91 -7.52 4.89
C LYS A 116 -21.13 -8.52 4.04
N ASN A 117 -21.80 -9.22 3.13
CA ASN A 117 -21.14 -10.20 2.26
C ASN A 117 -20.13 -9.54 1.33
N GLU A 118 -20.49 -8.45 0.69
CA GLU A 118 -19.57 -7.71 -0.19
C GLU A 118 -18.36 -7.19 0.59
N PHE A 119 -18.58 -6.71 1.81
CA PHE A 119 -17.51 -6.20 2.66
C PHE A 119 -16.55 -7.32 3.07
N GLU A 120 -17.07 -8.48 3.46
CA GLU A 120 -16.25 -9.64 3.82
C GLU A 120 -15.43 -10.15 2.61
N GLU A 121 -16.01 -10.15 1.42
CA GLU A 121 -15.30 -10.50 0.19
C GLU A 121 -14.15 -9.53 -0.08
N PHE A 122 -14.38 -8.25 0.14
CA PHE A 122 -13.36 -7.24 -0.02
C PHE A 122 -12.20 -7.44 0.96
N ILE A 123 -12.49 -7.78 2.23
CA ILE A 123 -11.46 -8.06 3.24
C ILE A 123 -10.58 -9.22 2.78
N VAL A 124 -11.18 -10.30 2.30
CA VAL A 124 -10.44 -11.47 1.79
C VAL A 124 -9.56 -11.07 0.61
N PHE A 125 -10.11 -10.32 -0.33
CA PHE A 125 -9.37 -9.82 -1.49
C PHE A 125 -8.18 -8.97 -1.05
N LEU A 126 -8.40 -8.01 -0.16
CA LEU A 126 -7.37 -7.07 0.28
C LEU A 126 -6.25 -7.79 1.04
N SER A 127 -6.61 -8.76 1.89
CA SER A 127 -5.63 -9.58 2.61
C SER A 127 -4.69 -10.32 1.67
N LYS A 128 -5.25 -10.94 0.63
CA LYS A 128 -4.46 -11.65 -0.37
C LYS A 128 -3.61 -10.70 -1.21
N PHE A 129 -4.17 -9.56 -1.56
CA PHE A 129 -3.50 -8.53 -2.35
C PHE A 129 -2.26 -7.99 -1.61
N TYR A 130 -2.40 -7.65 -0.33
CA TYR A 130 -1.27 -7.21 0.49
C TYR A 130 -0.22 -8.31 0.64
N ALA A 131 -0.65 -9.53 0.95
CA ALA A 131 0.27 -10.65 1.16
C ALA A 131 1.07 -10.95 -0.11
N GLN A 132 0.42 -10.99 -1.27
CA GLN A 132 1.12 -11.27 -2.53
C GLN A 132 2.05 -10.12 -2.93
N SER A 133 1.60 -8.86 -2.77
CA SER A 133 2.43 -7.70 -3.09
C SER A 133 3.70 -7.66 -2.23
N LEU A 134 3.58 -7.92 -0.93
CA LEU A 134 4.74 -7.97 -0.03
C LEU A 134 5.69 -9.12 -0.37
N LYS A 135 5.15 -10.26 -0.79
CA LYS A 135 5.95 -11.39 -1.26
C LYS A 135 6.72 -11.02 -2.53
N ASN A 136 6.07 -10.35 -3.48
CA ASN A 136 6.72 -9.86 -4.69
C ASN A 136 7.86 -8.91 -4.35
N LEU A 137 7.61 -7.98 -3.43
CA LEU A 137 8.63 -7.03 -2.97
C LEU A 137 9.83 -7.77 -2.34
N LYS A 138 9.56 -8.73 -1.46
CA LYS A 138 10.61 -9.52 -0.82
C LYS A 138 11.48 -10.25 -1.84
N ASN A 139 10.89 -10.73 -2.92
CA ASN A 139 11.61 -11.46 -3.96
C ASN A 139 12.58 -10.58 -4.77
N GLU A 140 12.50 -9.25 -4.62
CA GLU A 140 13.41 -8.31 -5.28
C GLU A 140 14.71 -8.07 -4.48
N PHE A 141 14.83 -8.68 -3.31
CA PHE A 141 15.99 -8.50 -2.41
C PHE A 141 16.76 -9.79 -2.13
#